data_00664280fe859c64266769383a40c19f
#
_entry.id   00664280fe859c64266769383a40c19f
#
_cell.length_a   1.000
_cell.length_b   1.000
_cell.length_c   1.000
_cell.angle_alpha   90.00
_cell.angle_beta   90.00
_cell.angle_gamma   90.00
#
_symmetry.space_group_name_H-M   'P 1'
#
loop_
_entity.id
_entity.type
_entity.pdbx_description
1 polymer ?
#
loop_
_entity_poly.entity_id
_entity_poly.type
_entity_poly.pdbx_seq_one_letter_code
_entity_poly.pdbx_strand_id
1 'polypeptide(L)'
;MSVQSATKPSLTLKRRLKAPPAKVFAAWTDPEKVRGWMGPGEIKVVHAESDLRAGGRFRWLMKAPSGEDHDVSGVYREVIPNEKLVFTWAWKTAPERESLVTVLLKPDAGGTLLTLTHEQFFDADARDRHQGGWNAALDKLEKFVA
;
A
#
# COMPACT_ATOMS: atom_id res chain seq x y z
N MET A 1 -35.64 -2.52 -13.32
CA MET A 1 -34.46 -1.92 -13.71
C MET A 1 -33.28 -2.46 -12.98
N SER A 2 -32.28 -2.48 -13.61
CA SER A 2 -31.15 -2.99 -12.97
C SER A 2 -30.69 -1.99 -11.99
N VAL A 3 -30.57 -2.42 -10.87
CA VAL A 3 -29.88 -1.66 -9.92
C VAL A 3 -28.45 -1.67 -10.34
N GLN A 4 -28.01 -0.55 -10.68
CA GLN A 4 -26.63 -0.37 -10.88
C GLN A 4 -25.96 -0.66 -9.57
N SER A 5 -25.20 -1.70 -9.49
CA SER A 5 -24.35 -1.89 -8.33
C SER A 5 -23.57 -0.64 -8.16
N ALA A 6 -23.70 0.00 -7.04
CA ALA A 6 -22.90 1.15 -6.76
C ALA A 6 -21.45 0.73 -6.81
N THR A 7 -20.70 1.32 -7.71
CA THR A 7 -19.26 1.11 -7.77
C THR A 7 -18.65 1.72 -6.52
N LYS A 8 -17.95 0.92 -5.75
CA LYS A 8 -17.27 1.44 -4.57
C LYS A 8 -16.15 2.40 -4.99
N PRO A 9 -15.91 3.45 -4.22
CA PRO A 9 -14.85 4.40 -4.55
C PRO A 9 -13.47 3.75 -4.67
N SER A 10 -12.65 4.32 -5.53
CA SER A 10 -11.27 3.88 -5.71
C SER A 10 -10.37 5.08 -5.98
N LEU A 11 -9.06 4.85 -5.91
CA LEU A 11 -8.06 5.83 -6.28
C LEU A 11 -6.95 5.15 -7.07
N THR A 12 -6.26 5.92 -7.90
CA THR A 12 -5.09 5.45 -8.64
C THR A 12 -4.03 6.56 -8.59
N LEU A 13 -2.82 6.18 -8.17
CA LEU A 13 -1.68 7.10 -8.10
C LEU A 13 -0.54 6.51 -8.89
N LYS A 14 0.20 7.38 -9.60
CA LYS A 14 1.38 6.98 -10.36
C LYS A 14 2.58 7.77 -9.90
N ARG A 15 3.73 7.10 -9.80
CA ARG A 15 4.99 7.73 -9.43
C ARG A 15 6.13 7.16 -10.25
N ARG A 16 7.03 8.03 -10.67
CA ARG A 16 8.29 7.60 -11.29
C ARG A 16 9.36 7.57 -10.22
N LEU A 17 9.99 6.41 -10.06
CA LEU A 17 10.97 6.20 -9.02
C LEU A 17 12.34 5.98 -9.65
N LYS A 18 13.38 6.53 -9.01
CA LYS A 18 14.76 6.43 -9.52
C LYS A 18 15.44 5.18 -9.00
N ALA A 19 14.79 4.05 -9.16
CA ALA A 19 15.32 2.76 -8.73
C ALA A 19 14.72 1.67 -9.61
N PRO A 20 15.44 0.57 -9.84
CA PRO A 20 14.90 -0.53 -10.66
C PRO A 20 13.76 -1.25 -9.94
N PRO A 21 12.88 -1.92 -10.68
CA PRO A 21 11.73 -2.61 -10.09
C PRO A 21 12.06 -3.57 -8.95
N ALA A 22 13.19 -4.26 -9.01
CA ALA A 22 13.59 -5.17 -7.94
C ALA A 22 13.79 -4.45 -6.62
N LYS A 23 14.39 -3.27 -6.65
CA LYS A 23 14.63 -2.48 -5.45
C LYS A 23 13.30 -1.94 -4.88
N VAL A 24 12.41 -1.51 -5.77
CA VAL A 24 11.09 -1.01 -5.37
C VAL A 24 10.25 -2.15 -4.79
N PHE A 25 10.27 -3.30 -5.44
CA PHE A 25 9.53 -4.48 -4.96
C PHE A 25 10.00 -4.88 -3.56
N ALA A 26 11.31 -4.89 -3.33
CA ALA A 26 11.86 -5.20 -2.01
C ALA A 26 11.41 -4.19 -0.95
N ALA A 27 11.30 -2.91 -1.31
CA ALA A 27 10.83 -1.88 -0.38
C ALA A 27 9.39 -2.14 0.08
N TRP A 28 8.56 -2.74 -0.75
CA TRP A 28 7.18 -3.07 -0.43
C TRP A 28 7.02 -4.37 0.34
N THR A 29 7.97 -5.29 0.22
CA THR A 29 7.78 -6.67 0.68
C THR A 29 8.70 -7.10 1.82
N ASP A 30 9.87 -6.52 1.93
CA ASP A 30 10.81 -6.81 3.01
C ASP A 30 10.36 -6.04 4.26
N PRO A 31 9.98 -6.71 5.36
CA PRO A 31 9.51 -6.03 6.57
C PRO A 31 10.46 -4.94 7.08
N GLU A 32 11.75 -5.18 7.03
CA GLU A 32 12.73 -4.19 7.49
C GLU A 32 12.73 -2.95 6.59
N LYS A 33 12.50 -3.12 5.28
CA LYS A 33 12.46 -1.99 4.35
C LYS A 33 11.15 -1.24 4.44
N VAL A 34 10.04 -1.95 4.66
CA VAL A 34 8.73 -1.30 4.88
C VAL A 34 8.82 -0.33 6.04
N ARG A 35 9.56 -0.68 7.09
CA ARG A 35 9.74 0.20 8.26
C ARG A 35 10.43 1.51 7.91
N GLY A 36 11.13 1.58 6.81
CA GLY A 36 11.87 2.77 6.41
C GLY A 36 11.03 3.85 5.73
N TRP A 37 9.84 3.53 5.22
CA TRP A 37 9.09 4.52 4.45
C TRP A 37 7.57 4.45 4.62
N MET A 38 7.01 3.30 4.98
CA MET A 38 5.55 3.17 5.05
C MET A 38 4.99 4.07 6.17
N GLY A 39 3.81 4.61 5.92
CA GLY A 39 3.13 5.51 6.84
C GLY A 39 3.21 6.96 6.39
N PRO A 40 2.10 7.70 6.46
CA PRO A 40 2.07 9.09 6.02
C PRO A 40 2.73 10.03 7.04
N GLY A 41 3.50 11.00 6.54
CA GLY A 41 4.08 12.04 7.38
C GLY A 41 4.96 11.49 8.51
N GLU A 42 4.63 11.86 9.73
CA GLU A 42 5.39 11.46 10.92
C GLU A 42 4.96 10.11 11.50
N ILE A 43 3.95 9.48 10.92
CA ILE A 43 3.52 8.13 11.31
C ILE A 43 4.57 7.15 10.83
N LYS A 44 5.02 6.26 11.72
CA LYS A 44 6.10 5.31 11.42
C LYS A 44 5.69 3.89 11.73
N VAL A 45 6.17 2.96 10.92
CA VAL A 45 6.00 1.53 11.18
C VAL A 45 6.92 1.13 12.33
N VAL A 46 6.32 0.57 13.38
CA VAL A 46 7.09 0.06 14.53
C VAL A 46 7.16 -1.45 14.55
N HIS A 47 6.29 -2.13 13.80
CA HIS A 47 6.34 -3.58 13.62
C HIS A 47 5.83 -3.91 12.24
N ALA A 48 6.55 -4.77 11.53
CA ALA A 48 6.15 -5.25 10.21
C ALA A 48 6.45 -6.73 10.09
N GLU A 49 5.50 -7.48 9.53
CA GLU A 49 5.70 -8.89 9.24
C GLU A 49 5.00 -9.22 7.93
N SER A 50 5.53 -10.17 7.18
CA SER A 50 4.89 -10.64 5.97
C SER A 50 5.31 -12.06 5.64
N ASP A 51 4.35 -12.80 5.05
CA ASP A 51 4.58 -14.10 4.47
C ASP A 51 4.34 -13.90 2.96
N LEU A 52 5.41 -13.64 2.23
CA LEU A 52 5.33 -13.17 0.83
C LEU A 52 5.01 -14.30 -0.13
N ARG A 53 3.74 -14.61 -0.24
CA ARG A 53 3.20 -15.59 -1.19
C ARG A 53 1.71 -15.39 -1.33
N ALA A 54 1.12 -15.87 -2.41
CA ALA A 54 -0.32 -15.84 -2.56
C ALA A 54 -0.96 -16.62 -1.39
N GLY A 55 -1.91 -16.00 -0.70
CA GLY A 55 -2.51 -16.56 0.51
C GLY A 55 -1.76 -16.25 1.80
N GLY A 56 -0.54 -15.73 1.71
CA GLY A 56 0.21 -15.30 2.89
C GLY A 56 -0.32 -14.00 3.46
N ARG A 57 -0.02 -13.74 4.72
CA ARG A 57 -0.52 -12.56 5.41
C ARG A 57 0.59 -11.55 5.64
N PHE A 58 0.21 -10.28 5.74
CA PHE A 58 1.09 -9.22 6.21
C PHE A 58 0.41 -8.41 7.30
N ARG A 59 1.22 -7.73 8.09
CA ARG A 59 0.74 -6.81 9.12
C ARG A 59 1.76 -5.70 9.31
N TRP A 60 1.28 -4.47 9.30
CA TRP A 60 2.09 -3.29 9.58
C TRP A 60 1.44 -2.52 10.72
N LEU A 61 2.14 -2.44 11.86
CA LEU A 61 1.70 -1.63 12.97
C LEU A 61 2.43 -0.30 12.90
N MET A 62 1.68 0.77 12.74
CA MET A 62 2.21 2.12 12.63
C MET A 62 1.82 2.92 13.85
N LYS A 63 2.70 3.84 14.27
CA LYS A 63 2.43 4.73 15.39
C LYS A 63 2.58 6.18 14.98
N ALA A 64 1.62 7.01 15.42
CA ALA A 64 1.70 8.45 15.32
C ALA A 64 2.56 8.99 16.46
N PRO A 65 3.09 10.23 16.35
CA PRO A 65 3.83 10.87 17.45
C PRO A 65 3.04 10.94 18.75
N SER A 66 1.70 10.98 18.66
CA SER A 66 0.81 10.98 19.83
C SER A 66 0.75 9.64 20.54
N GLY A 67 1.31 8.57 19.94
CA GLY A 67 1.21 7.22 20.46
C GLY A 67 0.02 6.44 19.92
N GLU A 68 -0.81 7.07 19.09
CA GLU A 68 -1.97 6.38 18.48
C GLU A 68 -1.51 5.28 17.53
N ASP A 69 -2.09 4.11 17.65
CA ASP A 69 -1.79 2.96 16.79
C ASP A 69 -2.65 2.96 15.53
N HIS A 70 -2.00 2.65 14.41
CA HIS A 70 -2.65 2.42 13.13
C HIS A 70 -2.20 1.04 12.65
N ASP A 71 -3.01 0.03 12.94
CA ASP A 71 -2.70 -1.37 12.70
C ASP A 71 -3.44 -1.86 11.46
N VAL A 72 -2.70 -2.10 10.39
CA VAL A 72 -3.26 -2.58 9.12
C VAL A 72 -2.73 -3.96 8.81
N SER A 73 -3.59 -4.80 8.26
CA SER A 73 -3.20 -6.14 7.83
C SER A 73 -3.96 -6.56 6.59
N GLY A 74 -3.53 -7.65 5.98
CA GLY A 74 -4.20 -8.20 4.82
C GLY A 74 -3.61 -9.52 4.39
N VAL A 75 -4.09 -9.98 3.25
CA VAL A 75 -3.68 -11.23 2.62
C VAL A 75 -3.21 -10.93 1.21
N TYR A 76 -2.07 -11.47 0.82
CA TYR A 76 -1.62 -11.37 -0.56
C TYR A 76 -2.49 -12.23 -1.45
N ARG A 77 -3.05 -11.63 -2.49
CA ARG A 77 -3.85 -12.33 -3.50
C ARG A 77 -3.01 -12.72 -4.68
N GLU A 78 -2.02 -11.92 -5.03
CA GLU A 78 -1.14 -12.16 -6.16
C GLU A 78 0.23 -11.58 -5.87
N VAL A 79 1.28 -12.34 -6.14
CA VAL A 79 2.66 -11.91 -5.97
C VAL A 79 3.43 -12.30 -7.22
N ILE A 80 3.81 -11.31 -8.01
CA ILE A 80 4.68 -11.51 -9.18
C ILE A 80 5.94 -10.69 -8.92
N PRO A 81 7.06 -11.34 -8.59
CA PRO A 81 8.29 -10.63 -8.20
C PRO A 81 8.67 -9.53 -9.19
N ASN A 82 8.94 -8.36 -8.65
CA ASN A 82 9.37 -7.17 -9.38
C ASN A 82 8.36 -6.59 -10.36
N GLU A 83 7.12 -7.09 -10.37
CA GLU A 83 6.09 -6.65 -11.32
C GLU A 83 4.76 -6.28 -10.68
N LYS A 84 4.28 -7.08 -9.73
CA LYS A 84 2.91 -6.90 -9.26
C LYS A 84 2.68 -7.45 -7.87
N LEU A 85 1.95 -6.68 -7.07
CA LEU A 85 1.41 -7.13 -5.78
C LEU A 85 -0.07 -6.81 -5.75
N VAL A 86 -0.88 -7.77 -5.32
CA VAL A 86 -2.30 -7.54 -5.01
C VAL A 86 -2.51 -8.04 -3.60
N PHE A 87 -3.06 -7.19 -2.74
CA PHE A 87 -3.29 -7.58 -1.35
C PHE A 87 -4.50 -6.87 -0.77
N THR A 88 -5.15 -7.53 0.18
CA THR A 88 -6.27 -6.94 0.90
C THR A 88 -5.73 -5.95 1.93
N TRP A 89 -6.60 -5.06 2.39
CA TRP A 89 -6.23 -3.97 3.28
C TRP A 89 -7.35 -3.76 4.28
N ALA A 90 -7.08 -3.98 5.54
CA ALA A 90 -8.08 -3.79 6.57
C ALA A 90 -7.44 -3.26 7.85
N TRP A 91 -8.04 -2.22 8.40
CA TRP A 91 -7.62 -1.66 9.68
C TRP A 91 -8.20 -2.51 10.81
N LYS A 92 -7.43 -2.71 11.87
CA LYS A 92 -7.85 -3.48 13.03
C LYS A 92 -9.14 -2.95 13.64
N THR A 93 -9.35 -1.63 13.57
CA THR A 93 -10.53 -0.97 14.12
C THR A 93 -11.79 -1.15 13.27
N ALA A 94 -11.63 -1.57 12.03
CA ALA A 94 -12.76 -1.75 11.10
C ALA A 94 -12.48 -2.90 10.13
N PRO A 95 -12.30 -4.14 10.63
CA PRO A 95 -11.94 -5.27 9.76
C PRO A 95 -13.00 -5.59 8.73
N GLU A 96 -14.25 -5.21 8.95
CA GLU A 96 -15.35 -5.42 8.00
C GLU A 96 -15.27 -4.49 6.79
N ARG A 97 -14.45 -3.46 6.85
CA ARG A 97 -14.26 -2.52 5.73
C ARG A 97 -13.03 -2.85 4.92
N GLU A 98 -12.88 -4.13 4.59
CA GLU A 98 -11.75 -4.60 3.79
C GLU A 98 -11.76 -3.97 2.39
N SER A 99 -10.60 -3.54 1.95
CA SER A 99 -10.39 -3.00 0.61
C SER A 99 -9.25 -3.73 -0.09
N LEU A 100 -8.93 -3.33 -1.32
CA LEU A 100 -7.95 -4.06 -2.13
C LEU A 100 -6.92 -3.09 -2.71
N VAL A 101 -5.65 -3.45 -2.58
CA VAL A 101 -4.54 -2.65 -3.12
C VAL A 101 -3.83 -3.44 -4.20
N THR A 102 -3.57 -2.79 -5.34
CA THR A 102 -2.77 -3.35 -6.42
C THR A 102 -1.60 -2.40 -6.67
N VAL A 103 -0.39 -2.95 -6.65
CA VAL A 103 0.83 -2.22 -6.98
C VAL A 103 1.43 -2.84 -8.23
N LEU A 104 1.55 -2.03 -9.28
CA LEU A 104 2.18 -2.45 -10.53
C LEU A 104 3.52 -1.73 -10.67
N LEU A 105 4.54 -2.47 -11.05
CA LEU A 105 5.88 -1.93 -11.27
C LEU A 105 6.30 -2.21 -12.71
N LYS A 106 6.68 -1.14 -13.42
CA LYS A 106 7.08 -1.24 -14.80
C LYS A 106 8.43 -0.58 -14.99
N PRO A 107 9.40 -1.21 -15.65
CA PRO A 107 10.67 -0.54 -15.97
C PRO A 107 10.37 0.73 -16.77
N ASP A 108 11.05 1.83 -16.42
CA ASP A 108 10.87 3.11 -17.08
C ASP A 108 12.15 3.91 -17.03
N ALA A 109 12.84 4.02 -18.19
CA ALA A 109 14.04 4.85 -18.33
C ALA A 109 15.09 4.64 -17.23
N GLY A 110 15.37 3.37 -16.91
CA GLY A 110 16.35 3.03 -15.86
C GLY A 110 15.80 3.03 -14.46
N GLY A 111 14.56 3.47 -14.27
CA GLY A 111 13.87 3.44 -13.00
C GLY A 111 12.59 2.61 -13.08
N THR A 112 11.59 3.01 -12.33
CA THR A 112 10.32 2.30 -12.25
C THR A 112 9.15 3.27 -12.33
N LEU A 113 8.15 2.93 -13.15
CA LEU A 113 6.84 3.55 -13.07
C LEU A 113 6.00 2.69 -12.13
N LEU A 114 5.64 3.23 -11.00
CA LEU A 114 4.77 2.58 -10.02
C LEU A 114 3.34 3.07 -10.24
N THR A 115 2.40 2.13 -10.31
CA THR A 115 0.98 2.45 -10.33
C THR A 115 0.33 1.77 -9.14
N LEU A 116 -0.25 2.56 -8.24
CA LEU A 116 -0.97 2.07 -7.08
C LEU A 116 -2.46 2.30 -7.29
N THR A 117 -3.24 1.23 -7.21
CA THR A 117 -4.70 1.32 -7.22
C THR A 117 -5.22 0.78 -5.91
N HIS A 118 -5.99 1.58 -5.20
CA HIS A 118 -6.64 1.16 -3.97
C HIS A 118 -8.14 1.27 -4.21
N GLU A 119 -8.83 0.17 -4.14
CA GLU A 119 -10.23 0.07 -4.55
C GLU A 119 -11.08 -0.63 -3.51
N GLN A 120 -12.39 -0.61 -3.72
CA GLN A 120 -13.36 -1.22 -2.81
C GLN A 120 -13.43 -0.50 -1.46
N PHE A 121 -13.24 0.82 -1.47
CA PHE A 121 -13.40 1.60 -0.26
C PHE A 121 -14.86 1.60 0.19
N PHE A 122 -15.04 1.65 1.50
CA PHE A 122 -16.37 1.69 2.11
C PHE A 122 -17.18 2.90 1.60
N ASP A 123 -16.55 4.07 1.53
CA ASP A 123 -17.18 5.30 1.03
C ASP A 123 -16.13 6.27 0.47
N ALA A 124 -16.59 7.39 -0.08
CA ALA A 124 -15.71 8.38 -0.67
C ALA A 124 -14.81 9.05 0.37
N ASP A 125 -15.29 9.21 1.59
CA ASP A 125 -14.51 9.80 2.66
C ASP A 125 -13.30 8.93 3.01
N ALA A 126 -13.50 7.61 3.08
CA ALA A 126 -12.41 6.67 3.31
C ALA A 126 -11.38 6.74 2.17
N ARG A 127 -11.84 6.80 0.91
CA ARG A 127 -10.96 6.95 -0.24
C ARG A 127 -10.12 8.21 -0.13
N ASP A 128 -10.74 9.33 0.17
CA ASP A 128 -10.03 10.62 0.23
C ASP A 128 -8.95 10.63 1.32
N ARG A 129 -9.24 10.06 2.47
CA ARG A 129 -8.26 9.95 3.55
C ARG A 129 -7.07 9.08 3.13
N HIS A 130 -7.34 7.96 2.47
CA HIS A 130 -6.27 7.09 1.98
C HIS A 130 -5.47 7.73 0.86
N GLN A 131 -6.12 8.52 0.00
CA GLN A 131 -5.41 9.21 -1.06
C GLN A 131 -4.36 10.17 -0.50
N GLY A 132 -4.71 10.94 0.52
CA GLY A 132 -3.75 11.81 1.21
C GLY A 132 -2.64 11.02 1.88
N GLY A 133 -2.99 9.92 2.55
CA GLY A 133 -2.02 9.05 3.21
C GLY A 133 -1.04 8.41 2.23
N TRP A 134 -1.57 7.87 1.12
CA TRP A 134 -0.71 7.26 0.10
C TRP A 134 0.21 8.27 -0.58
N ASN A 135 -0.28 9.48 -0.88
CA ASN A 135 0.58 10.51 -1.46
C ASN A 135 1.76 10.83 -0.54
N ALA A 136 1.51 10.99 0.75
CA ALA A 136 2.57 11.26 1.72
C ALA A 136 3.53 10.09 1.87
N ALA A 137 3.02 8.85 1.90
CA ALA A 137 3.86 7.67 2.00
C ALA A 137 4.72 7.48 0.74
N LEU A 138 4.13 7.70 -0.44
CA LEU A 138 4.87 7.57 -1.70
C LEU A 138 5.97 8.62 -1.83
N ASP A 139 5.79 9.81 -1.26
CA ASP A 139 6.85 10.82 -1.21
C ASP A 139 8.05 10.27 -0.42
N LYS A 140 7.80 9.55 0.67
CA LYS A 140 8.86 8.92 1.45
C LYS A 140 9.50 7.76 0.70
N LEU A 141 8.69 6.99 -0.03
CA LEU A 141 9.21 5.89 -0.85
C LEU A 141 10.17 6.40 -1.91
N GLU A 142 9.84 7.50 -2.59
CA GLU A 142 10.73 8.10 -3.59
C GLU A 142 12.10 8.38 -3.02
N LYS A 143 12.16 8.94 -1.82
CA LYS A 143 13.43 9.24 -1.16
C LYS A 143 14.15 7.98 -0.69
N PHE A 144 13.38 7.02 -0.21
CA PHE A 144 13.92 5.78 0.35
C PHE A 144 14.64 4.93 -0.71
N VAL A 145 14.11 4.86 -1.92
CA VAL A 145 14.69 4.05 -2.99
C VAL A 145 15.63 4.83 -3.92
N ALA A 146 15.65 6.14 -3.79
CA ALA A 146 16.48 6.98 -4.65
C ALA A 146 17.97 6.71 -4.48
#